data_17555cf74485ae45c78b81dd7e67131e
#
_entry.id   17555cf74485ae45c78b81dd7e67131e
#
_cell.length_a   1.000
_cell.length_b   1.000
_cell.length_c   1.000
_cell.angle_alpha   90.00
_cell.angle_beta   90.00
_cell.angle_gamma   90.00
#
_symmetry.space_group_name_H-M   'P 1'
#
loop_
_entity.id
_entity.type
_entity.pdbx_description
1 polymer ?
#
loop_
_entity_poly.entity_id
_entity_poly.type
_entity_poly.pdbx_seq_one_letter_code
_entity_poly.pdbx_strand_id
1 'polypeptide(L)'
;MRYGDISPCNTLNGEGFRTVIWVSGCNRHPKCRNCQNSKAWSFEYGKEYTKDTEDYLIECLSKPYIKGLSITGGECTDNLESGELFSLIKRYRENNNGSVWAWSGYTYEELINDPLKKKFIKELDVLIDGEYIPELKDLSRPWGNSSNQRVIDVQKTLEKGVITLWKNTKDF
;
A
#
# COMPACT_ATOMS: atom_id res chain seq x y z
N MET A 1 -15.64 0.50 -1.70
CA MET A 1 -14.59 0.29 -2.71
C MET A 1 -14.66 -1.08 -3.37
N ARG A 2 -13.84 -1.34 -4.41
CA ARG A 2 -13.68 -2.69 -5.01
C ARG A 2 -12.22 -3.13 -4.92
N TYR A 3 -11.99 -4.43 -5.05
CA TYR A 3 -10.66 -5.02 -5.04
C TYR A 3 -10.52 -6.13 -6.10
N GLY A 4 -9.32 -6.24 -6.68
CA GLY A 4 -9.03 -7.25 -7.70
C GLY A 4 -8.71 -8.62 -7.09
N ASP A 5 -7.95 -8.63 -5.98
CA ASP A 5 -7.51 -9.88 -5.34
C ASP A 5 -7.15 -9.69 -3.87
N ILE A 6 -7.09 -10.80 -3.13
CA ILE A 6 -6.55 -10.90 -1.77
C ILE A 6 -5.62 -12.12 -1.71
N SER A 7 -4.38 -11.92 -1.26
CA SER A 7 -3.45 -12.99 -0.92
C SER A 7 -3.35 -13.13 0.59
N PRO A 8 -3.82 -14.24 1.18
CA PRO A 8 -3.76 -14.45 2.63
C PRO A 8 -2.34 -14.50 3.18
N CYS A 9 -1.39 -14.98 2.36
CA CYS A 9 0.01 -15.14 2.75
C CYS A 9 0.92 -14.86 1.55
N ASN A 10 1.67 -13.77 1.59
CA ASN A 10 2.51 -13.28 0.50
C ASN A 10 3.87 -12.85 1.04
N THR A 11 4.93 -13.05 0.27
CA THR A 11 6.32 -12.69 0.64
C THR A 11 6.94 -11.61 -0.25
N LEU A 12 6.22 -11.17 -1.29
CA LEU A 12 6.74 -10.22 -2.28
C LEU A 12 6.35 -8.76 -1.98
N ASN A 13 5.31 -8.56 -1.19
CA ASN A 13 4.75 -7.25 -0.93
C ASN A 13 5.06 -6.76 0.49
N GLY A 14 6.34 -6.64 0.82
CA GLY A 14 6.84 -6.15 2.10
C GLY A 14 7.62 -7.22 2.88
N GLU A 15 8.10 -6.84 4.06
CA GLU A 15 8.94 -7.68 4.89
C GLU A 15 8.13 -8.80 5.58
N GLY A 16 8.62 -10.04 5.50
CA GLY A 16 8.00 -11.22 6.11
C GLY A 16 6.76 -11.73 5.36
N PHE A 17 5.99 -12.60 6.00
CA PHE A 17 4.70 -13.05 5.48
C PHE A 17 3.63 -12.00 5.74
N ARG A 18 2.88 -11.64 4.70
CA ARG A 18 1.90 -10.55 4.76
C ARG A 18 0.58 -10.95 4.13
N THR A 19 -0.51 -10.46 4.67
CA THR A 19 -1.79 -10.49 3.95
C THR A 19 -1.84 -9.26 3.06
N VAL A 20 -2.13 -9.46 1.78
CA VAL A 20 -2.14 -8.41 0.76
C VAL A 20 -3.52 -8.24 0.19
N ILE A 21 -3.97 -6.99 0.06
CA ILE A 21 -5.15 -6.62 -0.72
C ILE A 21 -4.75 -5.76 -1.93
N TRP A 22 -5.24 -6.13 -3.12
CA TRP A 22 -5.11 -5.34 -4.35
C TRP A 22 -6.39 -4.58 -4.60
N VAL A 23 -6.44 -3.30 -4.21
CA VAL A 23 -7.61 -2.43 -4.45
C VAL A 23 -7.76 -2.10 -5.94
N SER A 24 -8.96 -1.73 -6.35
CA SER A 24 -9.29 -1.34 -7.73
C SER A 24 -9.60 0.14 -7.80
N GLY A 25 -9.25 0.76 -8.92
CA GLY A 25 -9.37 2.20 -9.15
C GLY A 25 -8.05 2.95 -9.04
N CYS A 26 -7.79 3.83 -9.98
CA CYS A 26 -6.63 4.70 -10.02
C CYS A 26 -6.96 5.95 -10.82
N ASN A 27 -6.84 7.13 -10.20
CA ASN A 27 -7.09 8.44 -10.84
C ASN A 27 -5.82 9.08 -11.40
N ARG A 28 -4.63 8.44 -11.24
CA ARG A 28 -3.41 9.02 -11.79
C ARG A 28 -3.56 9.36 -13.27
N HIS A 29 -3.11 10.57 -13.63
CA HIS A 29 -3.06 11.01 -15.02
C HIS A 29 -1.73 11.74 -15.27
N PRO A 30 -0.95 11.35 -16.31
CA PRO A 30 -1.14 10.13 -17.11
C PRO A 30 -1.01 8.85 -16.27
N LYS A 31 -1.57 7.74 -16.76
CA LYS A 31 -1.38 6.41 -16.16
C LYS A 31 0.08 5.99 -16.30
N CYS A 32 0.61 5.26 -15.30
CA CYS A 32 1.95 4.72 -15.39
C CYS A 32 2.10 3.86 -16.65
N ARG A 33 3.12 4.14 -17.44
CA ARG A 33 3.43 3.36 -18.64
C ARG A 33 3.84 1.94 -18.24
N ASN A 34 3.29 0.92 -18.91
CA ASN A 34 3.50 -0.50 -18.60
C ASN A 34 3.15 -0.87 -17.14
N CYS A 35 2.09 -0.24 -16.58
CA CYS A 35 1.59 -0.58 -15.26
C CYS A 35 1.31 -2.09 -15.15
N GLN A 36 1.84 -2.74 -14.14
CA GLN A 36 1.70 -4.18 -13.92
C GLN A 36 0.25 -4.57 -13.59
N ASN A 37 -0.54 -3.62 -13.07
CA ASN A 37 -1.94 -3.82 -12.68
C ASN A 37 -2.91 -2.95 -13.50
N SER A 38 -2.71 -2.84 -14.83
CA SER A 38 -3.55 -1.99 -15.68
C SER A 38 -5.04 -2.33 -15.63
N LYS A 39 -5.41 -3.58 -15.35
CA LYS A 39 -6.81 -3.99 -15.11
C LYS A 39 -7.42 -3.28 -13.90
N ALA A 40 -6.63 -3.01 -12.88
CA ALA A 40 -7.07 -2.33 -11.66
C ALA A 40 -7.16 -0.79 -11.81
N TRP A 41 -7.00 -0.22 -12.99
CA TRP A 41 -7.25 1.22 -13.19
C TRP A 41 -8.74 1.58 -13.06
N SER A 42 -9.62 0.65 -13.45
CA SER A 42 -11.07 0.84 -13.33
C SER A 42 -11.53 0.64 -11.88
N PHE A 43 -12.34 1.56 -11.37
CA PHE A 43 -13.00 1.41 -10.08
C PHE A 43 -14.05 0.30 -10.07
N GLU A 44 -14.50 -0.16 -11.25
CA GLU A 44 -15.47 -1.25 -11.41
C GLU A 44 -14.80 -2.64 -11.49
N TYR A 45 -13.47 -2.70 -11.52
CA TYR A 45 -12.76 -3.97 -11.64
C TYR A 45 -12.82 -4.79 -10.34
N GLY A 46 -12.96 -6.10 -10.49
CA GLY A 46 -12.89 -7.09 -9.40
C GLY A 46 -14.18 -7.18 -8.58
N LYS A 47 -14.03 -7.48 -7.30
CA LYS A 47 -15.12 -7.77 -6.36
C LYS A 47 -15.44 -6.55 -5.50
N GLU A 48 -16.70 -6.45 -5.06
CA GLU A 48 -17.09 -5.45 -4.09
C GLU A 48 -16.48 -5.77 -2.70
N TYR A 49 -15.95 -4.75 -2.03
CA TYR A 49 -15.48 -4.87 -0.66
C TYR A 49 -16.68 -4.80 0.29
N THR A 50 -16.91 -5.87 1.02
CA THR A 50 -18.01 -6.01 1.95
C THR A 50 -17.49 -6.21 3.38
N LYS A 51 -18.40 -6.24 4.36
CA LYS A 51 -18.05 -6.61 5.72
C LYS A 51 -17.44 -8.02 5.80
N ASP A 52 -17.97 -8.97 5.04
CA ASP A 52 -17.43 -10.34 5.01
C ASP A 52 -16.00 -10.37 4.44
N THR A 53 -15.71 -9.49 3.46
CA THR A 53 -14.33 -9.31 2.94
C THR A 53 -13.40 -8.79 4.04
N GLU A 54 -13.85 -7.81 4.82
CA GLU A 54 -13.07 -7.26 5.93
C GLU A 54 -12.85 -8.31 7.02
N ASP A 55 -13.89 -9.06 7.40
CA ASP A 55 -13.81 -10.13 8.40
C ASP A 55 -12.82 -11.22 7.96
N TYR A 56 -12.86 -11.61 6.69
CA TYR A 56 -11.87 -12.54 6.10
C TYR A 56 -10.44 -12.01 6.16
N LEU A 57 -10.24 -10.74 5.84
CA LEU A 57 -8.91 -10.10 5.94
C LEU A 57 -8.39 -10.11 7.39
N ILE A 58 -9.23 -9.76 8.35
CA ILE A 58 -8.87 -9.78 9.77
C ILE A 58 -8.54 -11.20 10.23
N GLU A 59 -9.28 -12.21 9.79
CA GLU A 59 -8.96 -13.61 10.06
C GLU A 59 -7.57 -13.99 9.52
N CYS A 60 -7.28 -13.63 8.27
CA CYS A 60 -5.96 -13.88 7.68
C CYS A 60 -4.84 -13.19 8.47
N LEU A 61 -5.05 -11.92 8.82
CA LEU A 61 -4.12 -11.08 9.57
C LEU A 61 -3.87 -11.56 11.02
N SER A 62 -4.79 -12.34 11.59
CA SER A 62 -4.65 -12.88 12.96
C SER A 62 -3.71 -14.08 13.06
N LYS A 63 -3.25 -14.64 11.94
CA LYS A 63 -2.36 -15.79 11.96
C LYS A 63 -0.98 -15.40 12.52
N PRO A 64 -0.37 -16.18 13.44
CA PRO A 64 0.83 -15.79 14.19
C PRO A 64 2.09 -15.58 13.33
N TYR A 65 2.11 -16.15 12.13
CA TYR A 65 3.21 -15.99 11.18
C TYR A 65 3.06 -14.77 10.27
N ILE A 66 1.88 -14.14 10.21
CA ILE A 66 1.65 -12.93 9.41
C ILE A 66 2.24 -11.71 10.14
N LYS A 67 3.11 -10.98 9.46
CA LYS A 67 3.83 -9.80 9.97
C LYS A 67 3.11 -8.50 9.70
N GLY A 68 2.08 -8.50 8.86
CA GLY A 68 1.32 -7.28 8.61
C GLY A 68 0.40 -7.31 7.39
N LEU A 69 -0.25 -6.17 7.22
CA LEU A 69 -1.12 -5.84 6.10
C LEU A 69 -0.34 -5.11 5.02
N SER A 70 -0.56 -5.47 3.76
CA SER A 70 -0.08 -4.73 2.60
C SER A 70 -1.23 -4.32 1.69
N ILE A 71 -1.26 -3.06 1.31
CA ILE A 71 -2.30 -2.45 0.48
C ILE A 71 -1.66 -1.98 -0.81
N THR A 72 -2.09 -2.53 -1.93
CA THR A 72 -1.57 -2.22 -3.27
C THR A 72 -2.69 -2.34 -4.31
N GLY A 73 -2.38 -2.48 -5.60
CA GLY A 73 -3.36 -2.75 -6.67
C GLY A 73 -3.45 -1.64 -7.69
N GLY A 74 -4.57 -0.92 -7.75
CA GLY A 74 -4.73 0.34 -8.46
C GLY A 74 -3.97 1.45 -7.74
N GLU A 75 -4.69 2.45 -7.24
CA GLU A 75 -4.13 3.48 -6.36
C GLU A 75 -4.91 3.48 -5.03
N CYS A 76 -4.27 3.03 -3.96
CA CYS A 76 -4.98 2.90 -2.68
C CYS A 76 -5.44 4.25 -2.13
N THR A 77 -4.69 5.31 -2.39
CA THR A 77 -5.02 6.66 -1.92
C THR A 77 -6.17 7.33 -2.69
N ASP A 78 -6.61 6.74 -3.80
CA ASP A 78 -7.81 7.15 -4.53
C ASP A 78 -9.08 6.41 -4.07
N ASN A 79 -8.98 5.52 -3.06
CA ASN A 79 -10.05 4.69 -2.52
C ASN A 79 -10.39 5.00 -1.05
N LEU A 80 -10.18 6.25 -0.59
CA LEU A 80 -10.29 6.61 0.82
C LEU A 80 -11.65 7.16 1.23
N GLU A 81 -12.43 7.70 0.29
CA GLU A 81 -13.69 8.41 0.59
C GLU A 81 -14.73 7.50 1.26
N SER A 82 -14.80 6.24 0.88
CA SER A 82 -15.72 5.27 1.46
C SER A 82 -15.35 4.79 2.87
N GLY A 83 -14.12 5.07 3.31
CA GLY A 83 -13.65 4.80 4.67
C GLY A 83 -13.25 3.35 4.96
N GLU A 84 -13.41 2.41 4.04
CA GLU A 84 -13.17 0.97 4.27
C GLU A 84 -11.70 0.66 4.61
N LEU A 85 -10.74 1.32 3.95
CA LEU A 85 -9.33 1.13 4.29
C LEU A 85 -8.98 1.64 5.70
N PHE A 86 -9.61 2.73 6.15
CA PHE A 86 -9.47 3.20 7.52
C PHE A 86 -10.07 2.20 8.53
N SER A 87 -11.27 1.65 8.22
CA SER A 87 -11.90 0.62 9.04
C SER A 87 -11.01 -0.61 9.17
N LEU A 88 -10.51 -1.12 8.06
CA LEU A 88 -9.62 -2.29 8.03
C LEU A 88 -8.36 -2.07 8.88
N ILE A 89 -7.66 -0.94 8.69
CA ILE A 89 -6.43 -0.64 9.44
C ILE A 89 -6.74 -0.50 10.93
N LYS A 90 -7.82 0.21 11.30
CA LYS A 90 -8.23 0.38 12.69
C LYS A 90 -8.50 -0.97 13.36
N ARG A 91 -9.32 -1.83 12.76
CA ARG A 91 -9.62 -3.17 13.28
C ARG A 91 -8.37 -4.04 13.38
N TYR A 92 -7.47 -3.94 12.40
CA TYR A 92 -6.20 -4.65 12.46
C TYR A 92 -5.35 -4.20 13.65
N ARG A 93 -5.23 -2.90 13.88
CA ARG A 93 -4.45 -2.32 15.00
C ARG A 93 -5.01 -2.65 16.38
N GLU A 94 -6.32 -2.82 16.50
CA GLU A 94 -6.97 -3.18 17.79
C GLU A 94 -6.51 -4.54 18.34
N ASN A 95 -6.10 -5.45 17.47
CA ASN A 95 -5.82 -6.84 17.82
C ASN A 95 -4.41 -7.32 17.44
N ASN A 96 -3.62 -6.47 16.77
CA ASN A 96 -2.33 -6.85 16.20
C ASN A 96 -1.31 -5.71 16.24
N ASN A 97 -0.04 -6.08 16.46
CA ASN A 97 1.09 -5.15 16.46
C ASN A 97 1.92 -5.21 15.16
N GLY A 98 1.43 -5.87 14.13
CA GLY A 98 2.12 -5.97 12.85
C GLY A 98 2.05 -4.67 12.04
N SER A 99 2.94 -4.53 11.06
CA SER A 99 3.07 -3.32 10.27
C SER A 99 2.05 -3.22 9.12
N VAL A 100 1.69 -1.98 8.77
CA VAL A 100 0.84 -1.65 7.61
C VAL A 100 1.69 -0.99 6.54
N TRP A 101 1.72 -1.58 5.35
CA TRP A 101 2.46 -1.12 4.19
C TRP A 101 1.51 -0.73 3.06
N ALA A 102 1.85 0.32 2.32
CA ALA A 102 1.09 0.70 1.14
C ALA A 102 1.99 1.09 -0.04
N TRP A 103 1.48 0.87 -1.26
CA TRP A 103 2.10 1.32 -2.51
C TRP A 103 1.25 2.40 -3.15
N SER A 104 1.89 3.49 -3.53
CA SER A 104 1.26 4.58 -4.25
C SER A 104 2.10 5.00 -5.46
N GLY A 105 1.43 5.32 -6.56
CA GLY A 105 2.07 5.96 -7.70
C GLY A 105 2.32 7.45 -7.49
N TYR A 106 1.73 8.07 -6.46
CA TYR A 106 2.03 9.44 -6.05
C TYR A 106 3.25 9.47 -5.14
N THR A 107 3.95 10.60 -5.11
CA THR A 107 5.03 10.84 -4.15
C THR A 107 4.47 11.20 -2.77
N TYR A 108 5.25 11.00 -1.73
CA TYR A 108 4.90 11.39 -0.36
C TYR A 108 4.48 12.87 -0.29
N GLU A 109 5.22 13.73 -0.99
CA GLU A 109 4.97 15.18 -1.03
C GLU A 109 3.61 15.52 -1.67
N GLU A 110 3.23 14.80 -2.74
CA GLU A 110 1.91 14.94 -3.35
C GLU A 110 0.80 14.48 -2.38
N LEU A 111 1.02 13.35 -1.70
CA LEU A 111 0.03 12.76 -0.81
C LEU A 111 -0.24 13.62 0.43
N ILE A 112 0.77 14.24 1.02
CA ILE A 112 0.58 15.07 2.22
C ILE A 112 -0.10 16.41 1.95
N ASN A 113 -0.22 16.83 0.68
CA ASN A 113 -0.95 18.05 0.30
C ASN A 113 -2.47 17.85 0.28
N ASP A 114 -2.95 16.61 0.23
CA ASP A 114 -4.37 16.26 0.35
C ASP A 114 -4.68 15.86 1.80
N PRO A 115 -5.64 16.51 2.48
CA PRO A 115 -5.95 16.22 3.89
C PRO A 115 -6.36 14.76 4.16
N LEU A 116 -7.14 14.15 3.25
CA LEU A 116 -7.61 12.76 3.41
C LEU A 116 -6.47 11.77 3.17
N LYS A 117 -5.67 11.98 2.12
CA LYS A 117 -4.49 11.16 1.83
C LYS A 117 -3.44 11.28 2.95
N LYS A 118 -3.20 12.50 3.43
CA LYS A 118 -2.31 12.74 4.59
C LYS A 118 -2.78 12.00 5.84
N LYS A 119 -4.09 11.97 6.10
CA LYS A 119 -4.65 11.17 7.22
C LYS A 119 -4.34 9.69 7.03
N PHE A 120 -4.53 9.15 5.82
CA PHE A 120 -4.25 7.76 5.52
C PHE A 120 -2.75 7.42 5.67
N ILE A 121 -1.85 8.27 5.16
CA ILE A 121 -0.41 8.07 5.28
C ILE A 121 0.02 7.94 6.75
N LYS A 122 -0.57 8.70 7.67
CA LYS A 122 -0.26 8.61 9.10
C LYS A 122 -0.57 7.26 9.73
N GLU A 123 -1.49 6.49 9.14
CA GLU A 123 -1.83 5.14 9.61
C GLU A 123 -0.83 4.06 9.13
N LEU A 124 0.09 4.41 8.22
CA LEU A 124 1.05 3.48 7.66
C LEU A 124 2.35 3.43 8.48
N ASP A 125 3.02 2.27 8.44
CA ASP A 125 4.41 2.14 8.90
C ASP A 125 5.39 2.36 7.75
N VAL A 126 5.04 1.84 6.55
CA VAL A 126 5.89 1.97 5.37
C VAL A 126 5.06 2.35 4.15
N LEU A 127 5.56 3.32 3.40
CA LEU A 127 5.03 3.72 2.10
C LEU A 127 6.07 3.46 1.01
N ILE A 128 5.68 2.73 -0.02
CA ILE A 128 6.44 2.69 -1.28
C ILE A 128 5.80 3.72 -2.20
N ASP A 129 6.50 4.80 -2.47
CA ASP A 129 5.99 5.96 -3.20
C ASP A 129 6.65 6.16 -4.57
N GLY A 130 5.96 6.88 -5.44
CA GLY A 130 6.41 7.22 -6.78
C GLY A 130 5.91 6.26 -7.85
N GLU A 131 5.69 6.80 -9.04
CA GLU A 131 5.21 6.04 -10.18
C GLU A 131 6.23 4.99 -10.66
N TYR A 132 5.72 3.90 -11.22
CA TYR A 132 6.59 2.97 -11.94
C TYR A 132 7.04 3.57 -13.27
N ILE A 133 8.35 3.67 -13.47
CA ILE A 133 9.00 4.15 -14.69
C ILE A 133 9.75 2.98 -15.35
N PRO A 134 9.31 2.48 -16.52
CA PRO A 134 9.91 1.30 -17.16
C PRO A 134 11.42 1.42 -17.45
N GLU A 135 11.87 2.62 -17.80
CA GLU A 135 13.28 2.92 -18.10
C GLU A 135 14.18 2.85 -16.87
N LEU A 136 13.58 2.98 -15.69
CA LEU A 136 14.24 2.90 -14.39
C LEU A 136 13.98 1.58 -13.69
N LYS A 137 13.47 0.56 -14.42
CA LYS A 137 13.17 -0.76 -13.87
C LYS A 137 14.42 -1.34 -13.19
N ASP A 138 14.28 -1.69 -11.91
CA ASP A 138 15.34 -2.26 -11.10
C ASP A 138 14.73 -3.28 -10.12
N LEU A 139 14.86 -4.57 -10.46
CA LEU A 139 14.33 -5.68 -9.67
C LEU A 139 15.27 -6.12 -8.54
N SER A 140 16.48 -5.53 -8.43
CA SER A 140 17.37 -5.77 -7.29
C SER A 140 16.91 -5.04 -6.04
N ARG A 141 16.08 -4.00 -6.20
CA ARG A 141 15.56 -3.20 -5.08
C ARG A 141 14.42 -3.93 -4.37
N PRO A 142 14.46 -4.02 -3.05
CA PRO A 142 13.37 -4.64 -2.31
C PRO A 142 12.10 -3.77 -2.43
N TRP A 143 11.00 -4.40 -2.79
CA TRP A 143 9.63 -3.85 -2.78
C TRP A 143 9.34 -2.70 -3.76
N GLY A 144 10.36 -2.05 -4.35
CA GLY A 144 10.23 -1.13 -5.47
C GLY A 144 10.47 -1.85 -6.80
N ASN A 145 9.86 -1.38 -7.88
CA ASN A 145 10.01 -1.97 -9.22
C ASN A 145 10.83 -1.07 -10.17
N SER A 146 11.07 0.17 -9.78
CA SER A 146 11.92 1.14 -10.50
C SER A 146 12.73 1.98 -9.51
N SER A 147 13.91 2.43 -9.93
CA SER A 147 14.91 3.05 -9.04
C SER A 147 14.50 4.42 -8.48
N ASN A 148 13.50 5.07 -9.08
CA ASN A 148 12.93 6.32 -8.56
C ASN A 148 11.98 6.10 -7.38
N GLN A 149 11.46 4.89 -7.17
CA GLN A 149 10.56 4.61 -6.07
C GLN A 149 11.32 4.58 -4.73
N ARG A 150 10.70 5.13 -3.68
CA ARG A 150 11.29 5.18 -2.34
C ARG A 150 10.52 4.25 -1.42
N VAL A 151 11.23 3.59 -0.52
CA VAL A 151 10.63 2.84 0.60
C VAL A 151 10.79 3.70 1.84
N ILE A 152 9.73 4.35 2.24
CA ILE A 152 9.71 5.38 3.28
C ILE A 152 9.26 4.77 4.61
N ASP A 153 10.05 4.95 5.67
CA ASP A 153 9.66 4.76 7.07
C ASP A 153 8.77 5.94 7.47
N VAL A 154 7.46 5.72 7.43
CA VAL A 154 6.49 6.81 7.61
C VAL A 154 6.56 7.38 9.02
N GLN A 155 6.63 6.51 10.04
CA GLN A 155 6.61 6.97 11.43
C GLN A 155 7.84 7.81 11.76
N LYS A 156 9.04 7.39 11.31
CA LYS A 156 10.25 8.21 11.47
C LYS A 156 10.24 9.49 10.63
N THR A 157 9.62 9.46 9.45
CA THR A 157 9.44 10.64 8.62
C THR A 157 8.56 11.67 9.32
N LEU A 158 7.46 11.23 9.95
CA LEU A 158 6.57 12.10 10.73
C LEU A 158 7.27 12.67 11.98
N GLU A 159 8.03 11.84 12.70
CA GLU A 159 8.78 12.24 13.89
C GLU A 159 9.85 13.31 13.57
N LYS A 160 10.62 13.08 12.49
CA LYS A 160 11.75 13.94 12.15
C LYS A 160 11.41 15.14 11.27
N GLY A 161 10.22 15.14 10.65
CA GLY A 161 9.83 16.15 9.66
C GLY A 161 10.62 16.11 8.34
N VAL A 162 11.41 15.05 8.12
CA VAL A 162 12.19 14.81 6.89
C VAL A 162 12.05 13.36 6.46
N ILE A 163 12.00 13.11 5.13
CA ILE A 163 11.85 11.77 4.60
C ILE A 163 12.97 10.87 5.11
N THR A 164 12.58 9.79 5.76
CA THR A 164 13.47 8.76 6.29
C THR A 164 13.19 7.45 5.56
N LEU A 165 14.19 6.87 4.93
CA LEU A 165 14.05 5.60 4.22
C LEU A 165 14.02 4.43 5.20
N TRP A 166 13.30 3.36 4.81
CA TRP A 166 13.27 2.09 5.56
C TRP A 166 14.67 1.46 5.61
N LYS A 167 15.08 0.94 6.77
CA LYS A 167 16.47 0.57 7.09
C LYS A 167 17.13 -0.40 6.09
N ASN A 168 16.35 -1.33 5.54
CA ASN A 168 16.87 -2.37 4.65
C ASN A 168 17.02 -1.91 3.17
N THR A 169 16.79 -0.64 2.87
CA THR A 169 16.84 -0.11 1.50
C THR A 169 18.05 0.80 1.22
N LYS A 170 18.96 0.93 2.19
CA LYS A 170 20.18 1.74 2.02
C LYS A 170 21.34 1.02 1.34
N ASP A 171 21.29 -0.31 1.27
CA ASP A 171 22.39 -1.16 0.81
C ASP A 171 22.11 -1.78 -0.57
N PHE A 172 21.20 -1.18 -1.36
CA PHE A 172 20.84 -1.65 -2.70
C PHE A 172 21.00 -0.55 -3.74
#